data_8112889ec0df48f5ef5ae0d582889b12
#
_entry.id   8112889ec0df48f5ef5ae0d582889b12
#
_cell.length_a   1.000
_cell.length_b   1.000
_cell.length_c   1.000
_cell.angle_alpha   90.00
_cell.angle_beta   90.00
_cell.angle_gamma   90.00
#
_symmetry.space_group_name_H-M   'P 1'
#
loop_
_entity.id
_entity.type
_entity.pdbx_description
1 polymer ?
#
loop_
_entity_poly.entity_id
_entity_poly.type
_entity_poly.pdbx_seq_one_letter_code
_entity_poly.pdbx_strand_id
1 'polypeptide(L)'
;GSLLLPRSAVPPPVVLLVAGSGPTDRDGNNPFGGNNRYLLRLAEALAERGIASVRYDKRGVARSLAAAPREEDLSVGVYVDDVVAWSERLARDPRFSRLILVGHSEGALIASLAAPRTPAEELIAIAGSGQPIDRVLREQLRGRLPPAQLRQADSVLASLKAGETRGDIPPALASLLRPSVQPYLISLFREDPARAFGRLRIPTLIVQG
;
A
#
# COMPACT_ATOMS: atom_id res chain seq x y z
N GLY A 1 -11.27 10.04 -4.06
CA GLY A 1 -10.38 9.61 -5.13
C GLY A 1 -10.37 10.55 -6.32
N SER A 2 -9.46 10.31 -7.24
CA SER A 2 -9.35 11.02 -8.52
C SER A 2 -9.40 9.99 -9.65
N LEU A 3 -10.29 10.22 -10.60
CA LEU A 3 -10.41 9.42 -11.82
C LEU A 3 -9.77 10.19 -12.96
N LEU A 4 -8.92 9.52 -13.74
CA LEU A 4 -8.40 10.00 -15.01
C LEU A 4 -8.93 9.10 -16.15
N LEU A 5 -9.66 9.70 -17.07
CA LEU A 5 -10.25 9.01 -18.21
C LEU A 5 -9.43 9.30 -19.48
N PRO A 6 -9.07 8.29 -20.27
CA PRO A 6 -8.53 8.49 -21.60
C PRO A 6 -9.61 8.99 -22.55
N ARG A 7 -9.20 9.53 -23.71
CA ARG A 7 -10.10 9.71 -24.85
C ARG A 7 -10.26 8.35 -25.53
N SER A 8 -11.45 7.76 -25.43
CA SER A 8 -11.73 6.43 -26.01
C SER A 8 -13.16 6.39 -26.57
N ALA A 9 -13.34 5.72 -27.70
CA ALA A 9 -14.65 5.47 -28.30
C ALA A 9 -15.35 4.23 -27.70
N VAL A 10 -14.61 3.41 -26.96
CA VAL A 10 -15.12 2.20 -26.31
C VAL A 10 -14.77 2.24 -24.81
N PRO A 11 -15.49 1.54 -23.95
CA PRO A 11 -15.14 1.44 -22.53
C PRO A 11 -13.68 0.97 -22.32
N PRO A 12 -12.80 1.82 -21.77
CA PRO A 12 -11.42 1.43 -21.49
C PRO A 12 -11.33 0.49 -20.30
N PRO A 13 -10.24 -0.28 -20.16
CA PRO A 13 -9.91 -0.89 -18.87
C PRO A 13 -9.63 0.19 -17.83
N VAL A 14 -9.92 -0.10 -16.55
CA VAL A 14 -9.62 0.79 -15.44
C VAL A 14 -8.60 0.17 -14.50
N VAL A 15 -7.63 0.96 -14.09
CA VAL A 15 -6.62 0.62 -13.09
C VAL A 15 -6.98 1.27 -11.76
N LEU A 16 -7.02 0.49 -10.68
CA LEU A 16 -7.03 1.01 -9.31
C LEU A 16 -5.59 1.04 -8.77
N LEU A 17 -5.07 2.25 -8.56
CA LEU A 17 -3.71 2.47 -8.06
C LEU A 17 -3.70 2.52 -6.53
N VAL A 18 -2.97 1.59 -5.90
CA VAL A 18 -2.80 1.47 -4.46
C VAL A 18 -1.42 1.99 -4.07
N ALA A 19 -1.40 3.08 -3.30
CA ALA A 19 -0.17 3.75 -2.87
C ALA A 19 0.66 2.92 -1.89
N GLY A 20 1.96 3.20 -1.82
CA GLY A 20 2.91 2.61 -0.87
C GLY A 20 2.71 3.06 0.57
N SER A 21 3.67 2.69 1.43
CA SER A 21 3.64 2.89 2.88
C SER A 21 3.58 4.36 3.32
N GLY A 22 3.19 4.56 4.57
CA GLY A 22 3.14 5.86 5.23
C GLY A 22 2.08 6.80 4.66
N PRO A 23 2.20 8.11 4.92
CA PRO A 23 1.24 9.14 4.51
C PRO A 23 1.39 9.53 3.03
N THR A 24 1.51 8.53 2.15
CA THR A 24 1.60 8.73 0.70
C THR A 24 0.21 9.05 0.16
N ASP A 25 0.07 10.24 -0.44
CA ASP A 25 -1.17 10.71 -1.04
C ASP A 25 -1.50 9.99 -2.36
N ARG A 26 -2.67 10.28 -2.91
CA ARG A 26 -3.15 9.70 -4.18
C ARG A 26 -2.27 9.97 -5.38
N ASP A 27 -1.49 11.05 -5.33
CA ASP A 27 -0.59 11.43 -6.43
C ASP A 27 0.80 10.84 -6.28
N GLY A 28 1.08 10.21 -5.12
CA GLY A 28 2.37 9.60 -4.82
C GLY A 28 3.34 10.53 -4.09
N ASN A 29 2.85 11.66 -3.53
CA ASN A 29 3.67 12.53 -2.69
C ASN A 29 3.68 12.00 -1.26
N ASN A 30 4.81 12.19 -0.59
CA ASN A 30 4.99 11.77 0.79
C ASN A 30 5.83 12.82 1.54
N PRO A 31 5.41 13.28 2.72
CA PRO A 31 6.16 14.28 3.49
C PRO A 31 7.59 13.87 3.82
N PHE A 32 7.88 12.58 3.89
CA PHE A 32 9.22 12.03 4.17
C PHE A 32 9.97 11.59 2.91
N GLY A 33 9.28 11.38 1.78
CA GLY A 33 9.83 10.85 0.52
C GLY A 33 9.85 11.85 -0.64
N GLY A 34 9.30 13.05 -0.44
CA GLY A 34 9.26 14.12 -1.43
C GLY A 34 8.01 14.12 -2.32
N ASN A 35 7.92 15.15 -3.17
CA ASN A 35 6.77 15.46 -4.02
C ASN A 35 7.07 15.12 -5.49
N ASN A 36 7.28 13.85 -5.79
CA ASN A 36 7.64 13.38 -7.14
C ASN A 36 6.44 13.01 -8.02
N ARG A 37 5.24 12.95 -7.43
CA ARG A 37 3.95 12.70 -8.10
C ARG A 37 3.94 11.42 -8.96
N TYR A 38 4.63 10.38 -8.53
CA TYR A 38 4.85 9.18 -9.34
C TYR A 38 3.55 8.44 -9.72
N LEU A 39 2.54 8.40 -8.85
CA LEU A 39 1.24 7.79 -9.17
C LEU A 39 0.44 8.64 -10.16
N LEU A 40 0.53 9.98 -10.07
CA LEU A 40 -0.10 10.85 -11.06
C LEU A 40 0.56 10.69 -12.43
N ARG A 41 1.90 10.68 -12.49
CA ARG A 41 2.63 10.46 -13.75
C ARG A 41 2.29 9.12 -14.38
N LEU A 42 2.18 8.06 -13.56
CA LEU A 42 1.73 6.76 -14.05
C LEU A 42 0.31 6.82 -14.62
N ALA A 43 -0.60 7.50 -13.92
CA ALA A 43 -1.98 7.68 -14.39
C ALA A 43 -2.05 8.44 -15.72
N GLU A 44 -1.25 9.50 -15.88
CA GLU A 44 -1.13 10.26 -17.12
C GLU A 44 -0.63 9.39 -18.27
N ALA A 45 0.45 8.62 -18.05
CA ALA A 45 0.99 7.69 -19.04
C ALA A 45 0.03 6.55 -19.41
N LEU A 46 -0.79 6.08 -18.47
CA LEU A 46 -1.86 5.11 -18.75
C LEU A 46 -2.96 5.72 -19.62
N ALA A 47 -3.38 6.96 -19.32
CA ALA A 47 -4.41 7.65 -20.09
C ALA A 47 -3.98 7.89 -21.55
N GLU A 48 -2.71 8.23 -21.80
CA GLU A 48 -2.13 8.34 -23.15
C GLU A 48 -2.23 7.03 -23.93
N ARG A 49 -2.31 5.88 -23.23
CA ARG A 49 -2.43 4.53 -23.81
C ARG A 49 -3.85 3.97 -23.80
N GLY A 50 -4.84 4.81 -23.56
CA GLY A 50 -6.25 4.39 -23.57
C GLY A 50 -6.68 3.63 -22.31
N ILE A 51 -5.99 3.76 -21.19
CA ILE A 51 -6.29 3.09 -19.93
C ILE A 51 -6.76 4.12 -18.90
N ALA A 52 -7.94 3.92 -18.34
CA ALA A 52 -8.44 4.73 -17.24
C ALA A 52 -7.73 4.38 -15.93
N SER A 53 -7.67 5.33 -14.99
CA SER A 53 -7.11 5.06 -13.67
C SER A 53 -7.84 5.78 -12.55
N VAL A 54 -7.94 5.11 -11.40
CA VAL A 54 -8.41 5.69 -10.14
C VAL A 54 -7.28 5.67 -9.13
N ARG A 55 -7.07 6.81 -8.48
CA ARG A 55 -6.15 7.03 -7.37
C ARG A 55 -6.92 7.55 -6.17
N TYR A 56 -6.62 7.07 -4.99
CA TYR A 56 -7.29 7.51 -3.77
C TYR A 56 -6.29 7.71 -2.62
N ASP A 57 -6.63 8.57 -1.69
CA ASP A 57 -5.88 8.70 -0.44
C ASP A 57 -6.34 7.58 0.50
N LYS A 58 -5.39 6.82 1.04
CA LYS A 58 -5.71 5.85 2.09
C LYS A 58 -6.35 6.55 3.29
N ARG A 59 -7.11 5.81 4.10
CA ARG A 59 -7.66 6.35 5.37
C ARG A 59 -6.53 6.93 6.22
N GLY A 60 -6.78 8.05 6.88
CA GLY A 60 -5.80 8.76 7.68
C GLY A 60 -4.76 9.54 6.87
N VAL A 61 -4.91 9.63 5.53
CA VAL A 61 -3.96 10.34 4.66
C VAL A 61 -4.65 11.45 3.88
N ALA A 62 -4.00 12.60 3.76
CA ALA A 62 -4.38 13.74 2.94
C ALA A 62 -5.88 14.09 3.08
N ARG A 63 -6.67 14.01 1.99
CA ARG A 63 -8.11 14.34 2.01
C ARG A 63 -8.98 13.26 2.67
N SER A 64 -8.41 12.09 2.98
CA SER A 64 -9.07 11.01 3.72
C SER A 64 -8.68 10.98 5.21
N LEU A 65 -8.08 12.06 5.74
CA LEU A 65 -7.65 12.14 7.14
C LEU A 65 -8.81 11.85 8.12
N ALA A 66 -9.97 12.43 7.88
CA ALA A 66 -11.15 12.25 8.72
C ALA A 66 -11.75 10.84 8.70
N ALA A 67 -11.36 9.99 7.74
CA ALA A 67 -11.82 8.60 7.66
C ALA A 67 -11.11 7.65 8.65
N ALA A 68 -10.03 8.11 9.29
CA ALA A 68 -9.38 7.43 10.41
C ALA A 68 -8.88 8.49 11.40
N PRO A 69 -9.74 8.97 12.29
CA PRO A 69 -9.40 10.04 13.23
C PRO A 69 -8.35 9.59 14.25
N ARG A 70 -8.20 8.30 14.48
CA ARG A 70 -7.18 7.72 15.34
C ARG A 70 -6.31 6.75 14.53
N GLU A 71 -5.01 6.92 14.60
CA GLU A 71 -4.04 6.07 13.89
C GLU A 71 -4.08 4.63 14.39
N GLU A 72 -4.40 4.43 15.67
CA GLU A 72 -4.50 3.11 16.30
C GLU A 72 -5.58 2.21 15.70
N ASP A 73 -6.59 2.80 15.04
CA ASP A 73 -7.67 2.05 14.39
C ASP A 73 -7.28 1.50 13.00
N LEU A 74 -6.09 1.86 12.51
CA LEU A 74 -5.61 1.40 11.23
C LEU A 74 -5.02 -0.01 11.30
N SER A 75 -5.27 -0.79 10.27
CA SER A 75 -4.66 -2.11 10.05
C SER A 75 -4.54 -2.38 8.54
N VAL A 76 -3.75 -3.38 8.18
CA VAL A 76 -3.69 -3.87 6.79
C VAL A 76 -5.08 -4.32 6.31
N GLY A 77 -5.85 -4.98 7.17
CA GLY A 77 -7.21 -5.41 6.86
C GLY A 77 -8.14 -4.26 6.45
N VAL A 78 -8.07 -3.14 7.16
CA VAL A 78 -8.84 -1.92 6.84
C VAL A 78 -8.48 -1.39 5.44
N TYR A 79 -7.21 -1.38 5.08
CA TYR A 79 -6.78 -0.95 3.74
C TYR A 79 -7.15 -1.97 2.64
N VAL A 80 -7.13 -3.26 2.96
CA VAL A 80 -7.63 -4.32 2.07
C VAL A 80 -9.12 -4.13 1.80
N ASP A 81 -9.93 -3.86 2.83
CA ASP A 81 -11.38 -3.62 2.70
C ASP A 81 -11.66 -2.37 1.85
N ASP A 82 -10.84 -1.32 1.95
CA ASP A 82 -10.95 -0.15 1.08
C ASP A 82 -10.69 -0.48 -0.40
N VAL A 83 -9.67 -1.32 -0.68
CA VAL A 83 -9.40 -1.78 -2.06
C VAL A 83 -10.56 -2.61 -2.60
N VAL A 84 -11.14 -3.50 -1.78
CA VAL A 84 -12.32 -4.28 -2.15
C VAL A 84 -13.50 -3.36 -2.49
N ALA A 85 -13.81 -2.39 -1.63
CA ALA A 85 -14.93 -1.46 -1.85
C ALA A 85 -14.73 -0.61 -3.12
N TRP A 86 -13.52 -0.11 -3.38
CA TRP A 86 -13.19 0.59 -4.61
C TRP A 86 -13.34 -0.31 -5.84
N SER A 87 -12.87 -1.55 -5.75
CA SER A 87 -12.93 -2.54 -6.84
C SER A 87 -14.37 -2.87 -7.22
N GLU A 88 -15.23 -3.11 -6.24
CA GLU A 88 -16.65 -3.36 -6.47
C GLU A 88 -17.34 -2.17 -7.14
N ARG A 89 -17.03 -0.94 -6.68
CA ARG A 89 -17.58 0.26 -7.28
C ARG A 89 -17.15 0.42 -8.75
N LEU A 90 -15.88 0.17 -9.05
CA LEU A 90 -15.35 0.30 -10.42
C LEU A 90 -15.88 -0.77 -11.36
N ALA A 91 -16.01 -2.01 -10.89
CA ALA A 91 -16.56 -3.09 -11.70
C ALA A 91 -18.05 -2.93 -12.06
N ARG A 92 -18.81 -2.17 -11.26
CA ARG A 92 -20.21 -1.84 -11.55
C ARG A 92 -20.37 -0.60 -12.44
N ASP A 93 -19.28 0.09 -12.74
CA ASP A 93 -19.34 1.33 -13.55
C ASP A 93 -19.26 0.97 -15.06
N PRO A 94 -20.35 1.20 -15.82
CA PRO A 94 -20.43 0.80 -17.22
C PRO A 94 -19.44 1.54 -18.15
N ARG A 95 -18.76 2.54 -17.63
CA ARG A 95 -17.71 3.24 -18.38
C ARG A 95 -16.45 2.40 -18.59
N PHE A 96 -16.29 1.28 -17.87
CA PHE A 96 -15.09 0.46 -17.90
C PHE A 96 -15.37 -0.95 -18.40
N SER A 97 -14.41 -1.52 -19.14
CA SER A 97 -14.50 -2.87 -19.70
C SER A 97 -14.01 -3.94 -18.72
N ARG A 98 -13.00 -3.64 -17.92
CA ARG A 98 -12.38 -4.55 -16.92
C ARG A 98 -11.62 -3.79 -15.85
N LEU A 99 -11.35 -4.43 -14.72
CA LEU A 99 -10.61 -3.87 -13.59
C LEU A 99 -9.24 -4.54 -13.45
N ILE A 100 -8.20 -3.71 -13.28
CA ILE A 100 -6.83 -4.12 -13.01
C ILE A 100 -6.40 -3.48 -11.67
N LEU A 101 -5.80 -4.25 -10.78
CA LEU A 101 -5.17 -3.73 -9.56
C LEU A 101 -3.70 -3.42 -9.84
N VAL A 102 -3.25 -2.25 -9.40
CA VAL A 102 -1.82 -1.88 -9.42
C VAL A 102 -1.42 -1.41 -8.03
N GLY A 103 -0.50 -2.12 -7.40
CA GLY A 103 0.03 -1.76 -6.10
C GLY A 103 1.50 -1.38 -6.16
N HIS A 104 1.90 -0.30 -5.49
CA HIS A 104 3.29 0.12 -5.35
C HIS A 104 3.78 -0.15 -3.93
N SER A 105 4.95 -0.81 -3.80
CA SER A 105 5.60 -1.09 -2.51
C SER A 105 4.63 -1.83 -1.55
N GLU A 106 4.30 -1.29 -0.37
CA GLU A 106 3.28 -1.83 0.54
C GLU A 106 1.91 -2.01 -0.15
N GLY A 107 1.56 -1.10 -1.07
CA GLY A 107 0.33 -1.20 -1.85
C GLY A 107 0.26 -2.47 -2.71
N ALA A 108 1.40 -3.05 -3.09
CA ALA A 108 1.44 -4.34 -3.80
C ALA A 108 0.97 -5.49 -2.90
N LEU A 109 1.39 -5.50 -1.64
CA LEU A 109 0.89 -6.46 -0.65
C LEU A 109 -0.61 -6.27 -0.39
N ILE A 110 -1.05 -5.03 -0.14
CA ILE A 110 -2.47 -4.72 0.09
C ILE A 110 -3.33 -5.19 -1.10
N ALA A 111 -2.90 -4.87 -2.33
CA ALA A 111 -3.59 -5.28 -3.55
C ALA A 111 -3.61 -6.81 -3.71
N SER A 112 -2.52 -7.52 -3.39
CA SER A 112 -2.46 -8.99 -3.46
C SER A 112 -3.38 -9.67 -2.45
N LEU A 113 -3.53 -9.09 -1.25
CA LEU A 113 -4.46 -9.58 -0.23
C LEU A 113 -5.92 -9.29 -0.60
N ALA A 114 -6.19 -8.17 -1.28
CA ALA A 114 -7.52 -7.79 -1.72
C ALA A 114 -7.98 -8.58 -2.96
N ALA A 115 -7.08 -8.87 -3.90
CA ALA A 115 -7.40 -9.45 -5.21
C ALA A 115 -8.33 -10.67 -5.16
N PRO A 116 -8.16 -11.67 -4.26
CA PRO A 116 -9.07 -12.81 -4.17
C PRO A 116 -10.52 -12.47 -3.76
N ARG A 117 -10.75 -11.24 -3.28
CA ARG A 117 -12.04 -10.73 -2.80
C ARG A 117 -12.64 -9.71 -3.75
N THR A 118 -12.04 -9.49 -4.92
CA THR A 118 -12.41 -8.45 -5.88
C THR A 118 -12.72 -9.07 -7.25
N PRO A 119 -13.48 -8.36 -8.10
CA PRO A 119 -13.67 -8.74 -9.49
C PRO A 119 -12.51 -8.33 -10.41
N ALA A 120 -11.32 -8.08 -9.85
CA ALA A 120 -10.16 -7.72 -10.65
C ALA A 120 -9.69 -8.92 -11.49
N GLU A 121 -9.34 -8.65 -12.74
CA GLU A 121 -8.90 -9.66 -13.71
C GLU A 121 -7.39 -9.80 -13.77
N GLU A 122 -6.65 -8.78 -13.33
CA GLU A 122 -5.18 -8.73 -13.35
C GLU A 122 -4.65 -7.98 -12.13
N LEU A 123 -3.41 -8.30 -11.73
CA LEU A 123 -2.64 -7.58 -10.72
C LEU A 123 -1.27 -7.17 -11.25
N ILE A 124 -0.86 -5.94 -11.02
CA ILE A 124 0.51 -5.47 -11.26
C ILE A 124 1.12 -5.02 -9.93
N ALA A 125 2.20 -5.65 -9.53
CA ALA A 125 2.96 -5.31 -8.35
C ALA A 125 4.23 -4.56 -8.73
N ILE A 126 4.38 -3.32 -8.29
CA ILE A 126 5.53 -2.48 -8.58
C ILE A 126 6.35 -2.31 -7.30
N ALA A 127 7.61 -2.72 -7.33
CA ALA A 127 8.56 -2.61 -6.20
C ALA A 127 7.98 -3.17 -4.88
N GLY A 128 7.18 -4.24 -4.98
CA GLY A 128 6.63 -4.94 -3.82
C GLY A 128 7.67 -5.81 -3.13
N SER A 129 7.57 -5.98 -1.82
CA SER A 129 8.45 -6.91 -1.10
C SER A 129 8.03 -8.36 -1.35
N GLY A 130 9.01 -9.23 -1.59
CA GLY A 130 8.86 -10.69 -1.56
C GLY A 130 9.09 -11.29 -0.17
N GLN A 131 9.49 -10.48 0.81
CA GLN A 131 9.77 -10.89 2.18
C GLN A 131 8.83 -10.24 3.20
N PRO A 132 8.62 -10.85 4.38
CA PRO A 132 7.90 -10.21 5.49
C PRO A 132 8.47 -8.83 5.84
N ILE A 133 7.59 -7.87 6.09
CA ILE A 133 7.98 -6.46 6.23
C ILE A 133 8.84 -6.21 7.47
N ASP A 134 8.67 -6.99 8.54
CA ASP A 134 9.55 -6.94 9.72
C ASP A 134 11.02 -7.21 9.36
N ARG A 135 11.28 -8.12 8.42
CA ARG A 135 12.63 -8.40 7.89
C ARG A 135 13.17 -7.24 7.06
N VAL A 136 12.34 -6.74 6.14
CA VAL A 136 12.71 -5.59 5.30
C VAL A 136 13.06 -4.37 6.14
N LEU A 137 12.24 -4.03 7.13
CA LEU A 137 12.52 -2.91 8.04
C LEU A 137 13.83 -3.11 8.80
N ARG A 138 14.08 -4.31 9.31
CA ARG A 138 15.33 -4.63 10.00
C ARG A 138 16.55 -4.43 9.09
N GLU A 139 16.48 -4.88 7.85
CA GLU A 139 17.57 -4.70 6.86
C GLU A 139 17.80 -3.22 6.54
N GLN A 140 16.74 -2.46 6.34
CA GLN A 140 16.83 -1.02 6.08
C GLN A 140 17.43 -0.25 7.28
N LEU A 141 17.10 -0.63 8.50
CA LEU A 141 17.63 -0.01 9.71
C LEU A 141 19.11 -0.37 9.95
N ARG A 142 19.57 -1.58 9.58
CA ARG A 142 20.98 -1.98 9.67
C ARG A 142 21.91 -1.04 8.92
N GLY A 143 21.49 -0.54 7.77
CA GLY A 143 22.29 0.39 6.97
C GLY A 143 22.25 1.84 7.45
N ARG A 144 21.42 2.17 8.45
CA ARG A 144 21.14 3.56 8.85
C ARG A 144 21.39 3.87 10.33
N LEU A 145 21.36 2.87 11.19
CA LEU A 145 21.45 3.05 12.65
C LEU A 145 22.79 2.57 13.22
N PRO A 146 23.31 3.27 14.23
CA PRO A 146 24.42 2.77 15.03
C PRO A 146 24.05 1.45 15.75
N PRO A 147 25.03 0.59 16.08
CA PRO A 147 24.78 -0.73 16.66
C PRO A 147 23.90 -0.75 17.92
N ALA A 148 24.02 0.25 18.79
CA ALA A 148 23.22 0.36 20.00
C ALA A 148 21.73 0.63 19.68
N GLN A 149 21.45 1.56 18.77
CA GLN A 149 20.10 1.88 18.34
C GLN A 149 19.48 0.73 17.51
N LEU A 150 20.30 0.02 16.73
CA LEU A 150 19.84 -1.17 16.01
C LEU A 150 19.37 -2.27 16.96
N ARG A 151 20.09 -2.54 18.05
CA ARG A 151 19.63 -3.51 19.09
C ARG A 151 18.29 -3.09 19.70
N GLN A 152 18.11 -1.80 19.96
CA GLN A 152 16.83 -1.28 20.48
C GLN A 152 15.70 -1.46 19.44
N ALA A 153 15.96 -1.13 18.18
CA ALA A 153 15.01 -1.36 17.09
C ALA A 153 14.65 -2.84 16.96
N ASP A 154 15.64 -3.74 16.97
CA ASP A 154 15.42 -5.19 16.90
C ASP A 154 14.53 -5.70 18.06
N SER A 155 14.72 -5.17 19.27
CA SER A 155 13.89 -5.52 20.44
C SER A 155 12.43 -5.08 20.22
N VAL A 156 12.20 -3.84 19.74
CA VAL A 156 10.86 -3.35 19.47
C VAL A 156 10.21 -4.14 18.32
N LEU A 157 10.92 -4.36 17.23
CA LEU A 157 10.40 -5.15 16.09
C LEU A 157 10.04 -6.59 16.50
N ALA A 158 10.81 -7.19 17.40
CA ALA A 158 10.50 -8.53 17.92
C ALA A 158 9.22 -8.55 18.77
N SER A 159 9.01 -7.55 19.65
CA SER A 159 7.76 -7.40 20.40
C SER A 159 6.56 -7.22 19.47
N LEU A 160 6.67 -6.32 18.47
CA LEU A 160 5.59 -6.09 17.50
C LEU A 160 5.28 -7.35 16.68
N LYS A 161 6.31 -8.13 16.31
CA LYS A 161 6.11 -9.42 15.61
C LYS A 161 5.39 -10.44 16.49
N ALA A 162 5.61 -10.40 17.80
CA ALA A 162 4.88 -11.21 18.78
C ALA A 162 3.45 -10.70 19.03
N GLY A 163 3.08 -9.53 18.52
CA GLY A 163 1.78 -8.90 18.71
C GLY A 163 1.70 -7.99 19.94
N GLU A 164 2.84 -7.64 20.52
CA GLU A 164 2.95 -6.84 21.74
C GLU A 164 3.35 -5.41 21.43
N THR A 165 2.61 -4.43 21.94
CA THR A 165 2.96 -3.01 21.82
C THR A 165 3.98 -2.59 22.86
N ARG A 166 4.76 -1.52 22.54
CA ARG A 166 5.79 -0.94 23.39
C ARG A 166 5.57 0.56 23.57
N GLY A 167 5.64 1.04 24.82
CA GLY A 167 5.59 2.48 25.14
C GLY A 167 6.96 3.15 25.15
N ASP A 168 8.01 2.38 25.40
CA ASP A 168 9.40 2.82 25.56
C ASP A 168 10.14 2.89 24.21
N ILE A 169 9.71 3.76 23.30
CA ILE A 169 10.30 3.91 21.98
C ILE A 169 11.42 4.95 22.01
N PRO A 170 12.65 4.60 21.60
CA PRO A 170 13.73 5.57 21.48
C PRO A 170 13.36 6.72 20.54
N PRO A 171 13.72 7.99 20.86
CA PRO A 171 13.38 9.16 20.03
C PRO A 171 13.78 9.01 18.56
N ALA A 172 14.94 8.40 18.28
CA ALA A 172 15.40 8.13 16.92
C ALA A 172 14.51 7.19 16.11
N LEU A 173 13.66 6.40 16.76
CA LEU A 173 12.75 5.43 16.15
C LEU A 173 11.28 5.90 16.20
N ALA A 174 10.98 7.01 16.88
CA ALA A 174 9.62 7.47 17.14
C ALA A 174 8.82 7.74 15.85
N SER A 175 9.45 8.24 14.80
CA SER A 175 8.79 8.47 13.51
C SER A 175 8.27 7.19 12.86
N LEU A 176 8.94 6.05 13.10
CA LEU A 176 8.63 4.76 12.49
C LEU A 176 7.85 3.83 13.42
N LEU A 177 8.15 3.84 14.75
CA LEU A 177 7.69 2.85 15.71
C LEU A 177 6.86 3.45 16.86
N ARG A 178 6.36 4.70 16.73
CA ARG A 178 5.53 5.36 17.75
C ARG A 178 4.35 4.47 18.16
N PRO A 179 3.88 4.55 19.41
CA PRO A 179 2.81 3.70 19.92
C PRO A 179 1.56 3.67 19.05
N SER A 180 1.14 4.81 18.48
CA SER A 180 -0.06 4.93 17.67
C SER A 180 -0.02 4.12 16.35
N VAL A 181 1.17 3.91 15.76
CA VAL A 181 1.31 3.13 14.52
C VAL A 181 1.49 1.63 14.78
N GLN A 182 1.78 1.22 16.01
CA GLN A 182 2.13 -0.16 16.32
C GLN A 182 1.01 -1.17 16.02
N PRO A 183 -0.29 -0.91 16.26
CA PRO A 183 -1.36 -1.81 15.84
C PRO A 183 -1.34 -2.09 14.35
N TYR A 184 -1.08 -1.07 13.53
CA TYR A 184 -0.88 -1.22 12.09
C TYR A 184 0.31 -2.12 11.77
N LEU A 185 1.49 -1.84 12.36
CA LEU A 185 2.71 -2.64 12.15
C LEU A 185 2.52 -4.10 12.58
N ILE A 186 1.85 -4.35 13.70
CA ILE A 186 1.51 -5.71 14.15
C ILE A 186 0.67 -6.43 13.09
N SER A 187 -0.35 -5.77 12.55
CA SER A 187 -1.17 -6.35 11.48
C SER A 187 -0.36 -6.62 10.22
N LEU A 188 0.56 -5.72 9.87
CA LEU A 188 1.42 -5.84 8.70
C LEU A 188 2.45 -6.98 8.84
N PHE A 189 3.02 -7.16 10.04
CA PHE A 189 4.01 -8.20 10.31
C PHE A 189 3.43 -9.62 10.35
N ARG A 190 2.11 -9.75 10.43
CA ARG A 190 1.41 -11.04 10.31
C ARG A 190 1.32 -11.53 8.86
N GLU A 191 1.44 -10.61 7.91
CA GLU A 191 1.34 -10.93 6.50
C GLU A 191 2.65 -11.48 5.93
N ASP A 192 2.51 -12.46 5.05
CA ASP A 192 3.61 -13.02 4.25
C ASP A 192 3.36 -12.68 2.78
N PRO A 193 4.12 -11.75 2.19
CA PRO A 193 3.94 -11.36 0.80
C PRO A 193 4.07 -12.52 -0.18
N ALA A 194 5.08 -13.39 -0.01
CA ALA A 194 5.26 -14.54 -0.90
C ALA A 194 4.04 -15.46 -0.89
N ARG A 195 3.47 -15.70 0.29
CA ARG A 195 2.25 -16.50 0.43
C ARG A 195 1.02 -15.79 -0.14
N ALA A 196 0.91 -14.46 0.01
CA ALA A 196 -0.18 -13.67 -0.55
C ALA A 196 -0.17 -13.77 -2.08
N PHE A 197 0.98 -13.52 -2.72
CA PHE A 197 1.13 -13.67 -4.17
C PHE A 197 0.92 -15.11 -4.66
N GLY A 198 1.42 -16.12 -3.94
CA GLY A 198 1.27 -17.54 -4.29
C GLY A 198 -0.18 -18.05 -4.29
N ARG A 199 -1.11 -17.32 -3.67
CA ARG A 199 -2.54 -17.65 -3.65
C ARG A 199 -3.34 -17.05 -4.79
N LEU A 200 -2.75 -16.13 -5.56
CA LEU A 200 -3.45 -15.48 -6.67
C LEU A 200 -3.82 -16.46 -7.76
N ARG A 201 -5.00 -16.24 -8.36
CA ARG A 201 -5.52 -17.03 -9.47
C ARG A 201 -5.71 -16.20 -10.74
N ILE A 202 -5.33 -14.93 -10.68
CA ILE A 202 -5.37 -13.99 -11.81
C ILE A 202 -3.96 -13.76 -12.34
N PRO A 203 -3.80 -13.40 -13.62
CA PRO A 203 -2.53 -12.98 -14.19
C PRO A 203 -1.88 -11.89 -13.33
N THR A 204 -0.62 -12.08 -13.01
CA THR A 204 0.12 -11.16 -12.14
C THR A 204 1.45 -10.79 -12.76
N LEU A 205 1.68 -9.48 -12.93
CA LEU A 205 2.97 -8.91 -13.35
C LEU A 205 3.71 -8.36 -12.12
N ILE A 206 4.96 -8.76 -11.95
CA ILE A 206 5.84 -8.21 -10.90
C ILE A 206 6.93 -7.38 -11.59
N VAL A 207 7.03 -6.11 -11.20
CA VAL A 207 8.02 -5.17 -11.70
C VAL A 207 8.93 -4.77 -10.54
N GLN A 208 10.21 -5.10 -10.65
CA GLN A 208 11.25 -4.80 -9.68
C GLN A 208 12.36 -3.99 -10.36
N GLY A 209 12.95 -3.04 -9.65
CA GLY A 209 14.10 -2.24 -10.05
C GLY A 209 15.26 -2.38 -9.07
#